data_d1c85c96df6d7b05e1e46b6780814280
#
_entry.id   d1c85c96df6d7b05e1e46b6780814280
#
_cell.length_a   1.000
_cell.length_b   1.000
_cell.length_c   1.000
_cell.angle_alpha   90.00
_cell.angle_beta   90.00
_cell.angle_gamma   90.00
#
_symmetry.space_group_name_H-M   'P 1'
#
loop_
_entity.id
_entity.type
_entity.pdbx_description
1 polymer ?
#
loop_
_entity_poly.entity_id
_entity_poly.type
_entity_poly.pdbx_seq_one_letter_code
_entity_poly.pdbx_strand_id
1 'polypeptide(L)'
;MWIDLHTHTTCSDGQYTPEELVQKAVESGVRVLAITDHDAVSGIERGRKAAKAFPDLEIFSGIEISAKENPQLHILGYGIDGNHADLQAYIEKNKQLRQGRRERMLAFLQEKGVSLTLEEVMAANDGRSSGRPHFAKAMLEKGMVSSIAEAFDRYLATPEYFQRVERPKPTAVESIQLIRKAGGMAVLAHPAKLKLEPAAFLELLSV
;
A
#
# COMPACT_ATOMS: atom_id res chain seq x y z
N MET A 1 17.79 -9.02 19.49
CA MET A 1 17.54 -9.19 18.04
C MET A 1 16.12 -8.71 17.76
N TRP A 2 15.98 -7.69 16.92
CA TRP A 2 14.67 -7.19 16.49
C TRP A 2 14.32 -7.73 15.11
N ILE A 3 13.04 -7.95 14.87
CA ILE A 3 12.46 -8.42 13.60
C ILE A 3 11.38 -7.43 13.21
N ASP A 4 11.37 -6.94 11.96
CA ASP A 4 10.33 -6.09 11.42
C ASP A 4 9.83 -6.69 10.10
N LEU A 5 8.63 -7.24 10.14
CA LEU A 5 8.05 -7.97 9.01
C LEU A 5 6.97 -7.18 8.25
N HIS A 6 6.71 -5.90 8.59
CA HIS A 6 5.69 -5.12 7.90
C HIS A 6 6.18 -3.69 7.68
N THR A 7 6.90 -3.50 6.58
CA THR A 7 7.49 -2.21 6.23
C THR A 7 7.17 -1.81 4.79
N HIS A 8 7.12 -0.49 4.57
CA HIS A 8 6.84 0.10 3.27
C HIS A 8 7.96 1.04 2.84
N THR A 9 8.21 1.07 1.54
CA THR A 9 9.19 1.95 0.93
C THR A 9 8.52 2.95 -0.03
N THR A 10 9.31 3.83 -0.62
CA THR A 10 8.84 4.71 -1.71
C THR A 10 8.42 3.97 -2.98
N CYS A 11 8.57 2.63 -3.03
CA CYS A 11 7.99 1.82 -4.09
C CYS A 11 6.47 1.66 -3.94
N SER A 12 5.90 2.00 -2.77
CA SER A 12 4.47 2.10 -2.53
C SER A 12 4.10 3.44 -1.87
N ASP A 13 3.93 3.48 -0.57
CA ASP A 13 3.50 4.64 0.20
C ASP A 13 4.38 4.91 1.44
N GLY A 14 5.49 4.20 1.55
CA GLY A 14 6.48 4.43 2.57
C GLY A 14 7.26 5.74 2.37
N GLN A 15 7.87 6.20 3.45
CA GLN A 15 8.62 7.46 3.49
C GLN A 15 10.06 7.30 2.96
N TYR A 16 10.66 6.12 3.15
CA TYR A 16 12.07 5.85 2.85
C TYR A 16 12.21 5.05 1.55
N THR A 17 13.28 5.32 0.81
CA THR A 17 13.70 4.41 -0.26
C THR A 17 14.07 3.05 0.32
N PRO A 18 14.06 1.95 -0.47
CA PRO A 18 14.51 0.64 0.02
C PRO A 18 15.90 0.67 0.66
N GLU A 19 16.79 1.47 0.12
CA GLU A 19 18.17 1.65 0.62
C GLU A 19 18.20 2.36 1.98
N GLU A 20 17.44 3.45 2.10
CA GLU A 20 17.31 4.20 3.37
C GLU A 20 16.61 3.36 4.45
N LEU A 21 15.59 2.57 4.07
CA LEU A 21 14.90 1.67 4.99
C LEU A 21 15.87 0.61 5.55
N VAL A 22 16.71 0.02 4.70
CA VAL A 22 17.75 -0.94 5.12
C VAL A 22 18.72 -0.29 6.10
N GLN A 23 19.20 0.92 5.82
CA GLN A 23 20.09 1.64 6.72
C GLN A 23 19.42 1.90 8.08
N LYS A 24 18.17 2.36 8.09
CA LYS A 24 17.39 2.60 9.33
C LYS A 24 17.14 1.32 10.13
N ALA A 25 16.86 0.21 9.46
CA ALA A 25 16.69 -1.08 10.11
C ALA A 25 17.97 -1.50 10.86
N VAL A 26 19.11 -1.35 10.23
CA VAL A 26 20.42 -1.64 10.86
C VAL A 26 20.67 -0.72 12.06
N GLU A 27 20.46 0.58 11.91
CA GLU A 27 20.62 1.58 12.99
C GLU A 27 19.68 1.28 14.18
N SER A 28 18.52 0.71 13.92
CA SER A 28 17.53 0.31 14.92
C SER A 28 17.77 -1.08 15.52
N GLY A 29 18.83 -1.79 15.09
CA GLY A 29 19.16 -3.14 15.57
C GLY A 29 18.26 -4.25 15.02
N VAL A 30 17.54 -4.00 13.93
CA VAL A 30 16.76 -5.01 13.21
C VAL A 30 17.72 -5.99 12.52
N ARG A 31 17.41 -7.28 12.61
CA ARG A 31 18.19 -8.36 11.98
C ARG A 31 17.43 -9.11 10.91
N VAL A 32 16.10 -9.03 10.93
CA VAL A 32 15.23 -9.58 9.88
C VAL A 32 14.25 -8.49 9.49
N LEU A 33 14.27 -8.12 8.22
CA LEU A 33 13.41 -7.07 7.66
C LEU A 33 12.63 -7.64 6.48
N ALA A 34 11.31 -7.51 6.47
CA ALA A 34 10.52 -7.77 5.29
C ALA A 34 10.10 -6.46 4.62
N ILE A 35 10.34 -6.34 3.32
CA ILE A 35 9.80 -5.26 2.49
C ILE A 35 8.48 -5.74 1.92
N THR A 36 7.38 -5.12 2.36
CA THR A 36 6.00 -5.53 2.07
C THR A 36 5.20 -4.41 1.41
N ASP A 37 5.77 -3.78 0.40
CA ASP A 37 5.15 -2.68 -0.33
C ASP A 37 3.76 -3.04 -0.88
N HIS A 38 2.83 -2.08 -0.84
CA HIS A 38 1.48 -2.25 -1.36
C HIS A 38 1.48 -2.53 -2.86
N ASP A 39 1.03 -3.74 -3.26
CA ASP A 39 0.90 -4.22 -4.64
C ASP A 39 2.19 -4.00 -5.47
N ALA A 40 3.37 -4.11 -4.84
CA ALA A 40 4.66 -3.89 -5.47
C ALA A 40 5.75 -4.77 -4.86
N VAL A 41 6.72 -5.18 -5.69
CA VAL A 41 7.88 -5.98 -5.27
C VAL A 41 9.22 -5.36 -5.68
N SER A 42 9.17 -4.19 -6.33
CA SER A 42 10.38 -3.53 -6.86
C SER A 42 11.36 -3.07 -5.76
N GLY A 43 10.88 -2.90 -4.52
CA GLY A 43 11.71 -2.57 -3.35
C GLY A 43 12.58 -3.74 -2.87
N ILE A 44 12.16 -4.99 -3.12
CA ILE A 44 12.82 -6.19 -2.57
C ILE A 44 14.27 -6.31 -3.04
N GLU A 45 14.50 -6.31 -4.36
CA GLU A 45 15.85 -6.48 -4.91
C GLU A 45 16.77 -5.28 -4.58
N ARG A 46 16.21 -4.08 -4.52
CA ARG A 46 16.93 -2.88 -4.08
C ARG A 46 17.36 -3.01 -2.61
N GLY A 47 16.43 -3.43 -1.74
CA GLY A 47 16.73 -3.70 -0.34
C GLY A 47 17.76 -4.80 -0.14
N ARG A 48 17.63 -5.93 -0.85
CA ARG A 48 18.62 -7.01 -0.84
C ARG A 48 20.00 -6.55 -1.29
N LYS A 49 20.06 -5.72 -2.32
CA LYS A 49 21.34 -5.16 -2.79
C LYS A 49 21.97 -4.25 -1.75
N ALA A 50 21.19 -3.39 -1.09
CA ALA A 50 21.67 -2.52 -0.03
C ALA A 50 22.13 -3.34 1.20
N ALA A 51 21.40 -4.40 1.57
CA ALA A 51 21.71 -5.25 2.70
C ALA A 51 23.03 -6.05 2.55
N LYS A 52 23.62 -6.16 1.34
CA LYS A 52 24.92 -6.79 1.15
C LYS A 52 26.05 -6.12 1.95
N ALA A 53 25.90 -4.84 2.30
CA ALA A 53 26.83 -4.13 3.17
C ALA A 53 26.66 -4.47 4.67
N PHE A 54 25.60 -5.21 5.04
CA PHE A 54 25.20 -5.49 6.42
C PHE A 54 24.95 -6.99 6.61
N PRO A 55 25.99 -7.81 6.80
CA PRO A 55 25.89 -9.28 6.81
C PRO A 55 24.97 -9.85 7.89
N ASP A 56 24.69 -9.07 8.92
CA ASP A 56 23.81 -9.45 10.02
C ASP A 56 22.32 -9.11 9.76
N LEU A 57 21.96 -8.49 8.62
CA LEU A 57 20.59 -8.16 8.25
C LEU A 57 20.10 -9.09 7.14
N GLU A 58 19.04 -9.82 7.40
CA GLU A 58 18.35 -10.64 6.42
C GLU A 58 17.14 -9.89 5.84
N ILE A 59 17.00 -9.89 4.50
CA ILE A 59 15.86 -9.30 3.80
C ILE A 59 14.91 -10.39 3.33
N PHE A 60 13.71 -10.43 3.90
CA PHE A 60 12.62 -11.26 3.44
C PHE A 60 11.88 -10.60 2.27
N SER A 61 11.57 -11.38 1.24
CA SER A 61 10.66 -10.92 0.19
C SER A 61 9.24 -10.88 0.72
N GLY A 62 8.55 -9.77 0.45
CA GLY A 62 7.17 -9.61 0.85
C GLY A 62 6.36 -8.74 -0.11
N ILE A 63 5.06 -8.75 0.10
CA ILE A 63 4.08 -7.88 -0.55
C ILE A 63 2.90 -7.69 0.39
N GLU A 64 2.24 -6.54 0.34
CA GLU A 64 0.93 -6.34 0.99
C GLU A 64 -0.14 -6.11 -0.06
N ILE A 65 -1.13 -7.02 -0.13
CA ILE A 65 -2.24 -6.96 -1.08
C ILE A 65 -3.49 -6.46 -0.36
N SER A 66 -4.10 -5.37 -0.89
CA SER A 66 -5.38 -4.86 -0.37
C SER A 66 -6.54 -5.68 -0.92
N ALA A 67 -7.39 -6.24 -0.05
CA ALA A 67 -8.58 -6.98 -0.42
C ALA A 67 -9.82 -6.08 -0.58
N LYS A 68 -10.85 -6.58 -1.29
CA LYS A 68 -12.05 -5.80 -1.61
C LYS A 68 -13.10 -5.77 -0.50
N GLU A 69 -13.12 -6.79 0.36
CA GLU A 69 -14.16 -7.00 1.36
C GLU A 69 -14.22 -5.90 2.42
N ASN A 70 -13.06 -5.32 2.74
CA ASN A 70 -12.94 -4.23 3.70
C ASN A 70 -11.76 -3.32 3.31
N PRO A 71 -11.88 -1.99 3.40
CA PRO A 71 -10.78 -1.05 3.10
C PRO A 71 -9.52 -1.24 3.95
N GLN A 72 -9.65 -1.86 5.11
CA GLN A 72 -8.56 -2.17 6.04
C GLN A 72 -8.12 -3.64 5.97
N LEU A 73 -8.75 -4.46 5.11
CA LEU A 73 -8.36 -5.86 4.95
C LEU A 73 -7.20 -5.95 3.98
N HIS A 74 -6.05 -6.30 4.52
CA HIS A 74 -4.84 -6.52 3.73
C HIS A 74 -4.26 -7.90 4.04
N ILE A 75 -3.67 -8.52 3.01
CA ILE A 75 -2.99 -9.81 3.12
C ILE A 75 -1.51 -9.61 2.82
N LEU A 76 -0.67 -9.93 3.80
CA LEU A 76 0.78 -9.98 3.64
C LEU A 76 1.19 -11.29 2.98
N GLY A 77 2.11 -11.22 2.04
CA GLY A 77 2.78 -12.39 1.48
C GLY A 77 4.25 -12.37 1.88
N TYR A 78 4.75 -13.46 2.42
CA TYR A 78 6.17 -13.61 2.78
C TYR A 78 6.82 -14.75 2.01
N GLY A 79 8.11 -14.61 1.68
CA GLY A 79 8.87 -15.63 0.97
C GLY A 79 8.46 -15.79 -0.50
N ILE A 80 7.81 -14.78 -1.07
CA ILE A 80 7.31 -14.79 -2.44
C ILE A 80 8.47 -14.77 -3.45
N ASP A 81 8.29 -15.47 -4.58
CA ASP A 81 9.06 -15.22 -5.79
C ASP A 81 8.52 -13.96 -6.48
N GLY A 82 9.25 -12.86 -6.33
CA GLY A 82 8.88 -11.59 -6.96
C GLY A 82 8.82 -11.62 -8.49
N ASN A 83 9.40 -12.63 -9.14
CA ASN A 83 9.39 -12.81 -10.61
C ASN A 83 8.29 -13.78 -11.08
N HIS A 84 7.49 -14.34 -10.19
CA HIS A 84 6.40 -15.25 -10.56
C HIS A 84 5.43 -14.57 -11.54
N ALA A 85 5.11 -15.24 -12.64
CA ALA A 85 4.36 -14.66 -13.77
C ALA A 85 2.99 -14.10 -13.36
N ASP A 86 2.20 -14.85 -12.57
CA ASP A 86 0.87 -14.39 -12.09
C ASP A 86 1.01 -13.16 -11.18
N LEU A 87 2.05 -13.11 -10.35
CA LEU A 87 2.31 -11.99 -9.45
C LEU A 87 2.69 -10.73 -10.25
N GLN A 88 3.56 -10.86 -11.24
CA GLN A 88 3.94 -9.76 -12.11
C GLN A 88 2.75 -9.24 -12.95
N ALA A 89 1.91 -10.13 -13.47
CA ALA A 89 0.68 -9.76 -14.17
C ALA A 89 -0.28 -8.98 -13.26
N TYR A 90 -0.43 -9.43 -12.00
CA TYR A 90 -1.22 -8.72 -10.98
C TYR A 90 -0.64 -7.32 -10.71
N ILE A 91 0.66 -7.20 -10.50
CA ILE A 91 1.35 -5.94 -10.19
C ILE A 91 1.17 -4.95 -11.35
N GLU A 92 1.41 -5.37 -12.60
CA GLU A 92 1.27 -4.50 -13.76
C GLU A 92 -0.18 -4.04 -13.97
N LYS A 93 -1.15 -4.95 -13.83
CA LYS A 93 -2.57 -4.59 -13.83
C LYS A 93 -2.91 -3.55 -12.75
N ASN A 94 -2.41 -3.73 -11.53
CA ASN A 94 -2.64 -2.78 -10.44
C ASN A 94 -1.98 -1.42 -10.68
N LYS A 95 -0.81 -1.38 -11.29
CA LYS A 95 -0.14 -0.13 -11.68
C LYS A 95 -0.99 0.68 -12.65
N GLN A 96 -1.55 0.05 -13.67
CA GLN A 96 -2.47 0.68 -14.62
C GLN A 96 -3.77 1.16 -13.94
N LEU A 97 -4.35 0.33 -13.07
CA LEU A 97 -5.54 0.69 -12.30
C LEU A 97 -5.29 1.86 -11.33
N ARG A 98 -4.09 1.96 -10.74
CA ARG A 98 -3.70 3.09 -9.89
C ARG A 98 -3.59 4.38 -10.69
N GLN A 99 -3.02 4.34 -11.89
CA GLN A 99 -2.96 5.49 -12.77
C GLN A 99 -4.37 5.98 -13.13
N GLY A 100 -5.21 5.13 -13.69
CA GLY A 100 -6.60 5.49 -14.01
C GLY A 100 -7.43 5.93 -12.80
N ARG A 101 -7.11 5.44 -11.59
CA ARG A 101 -7.74 5.92 -10.34
C ARG A 101 -7.39 7.38 -10.05
N ARG A 102 -6.15 7.80 -10.28
CA ARG A 102 -5.75 9.20 -10.08
C ARG A 102 -6.53 10.14 -10.99
N GLU A 103 -6.65 9.78 -12.24
CA GLU A 103 -7.44 10.52 -13.24
C GLU A 103 -8.92 10.62 -12.84
N ARG A 104 -9.51 9.49 -12.46
CA ARG A 104 -10.90 9.46 -11.93
C ARG A 104 -11.06 10.31 -10.67
N MET A 105 -10.05 10.32 -9.79
CA MET A 105 -10.09 11.14 -8.56
C MET A 105 -10.06 12.63 -8.89
N LEU A 106 -9.21 13.06 -9.81
CA LEU A 106 -9.16 14.45 -10.26
C LEU A 106 -10.49 14.87 -10.90
N ALA A 107 -11.04 14.05 -11.81
CA ALA A 107 -12.34 14.31 -12.43
C ALA A 107 -13.47 14.39 -11.40
N PHE A 108 -13.53 13.45 -10.46
CA PHE A 108 -14.51 13.46 -9.37
C PHE A 108 -14.41 14.71 -8.49
N LEU A 109 -13.20 15.12 -8.11
CA LEU A 109 -12.99 16.32 -7.31
C LEU A 109 -13.37 17.59 -8.09
N GLN A 110 -13.05 17.66 -9.37
CA GLN A 110 -13.43 18.77 -10.24
C GLN A 110 -14.96 18.93 -10.35
N GLU A 111 -15.72 17.83 -10.49
CA GLU A 111 -17.19 17.86 -10.45
C GLU A 111 -17.75 18.38 -9.12
N LYS A 112 -17.02 18.17 -8.02
CA LYS A 112 -17.37 18.69 -6.69
C LYS A 112 -16.88 20.12 -6.43
N GLY A 113 -16.36 20.80 -7.46
CA GLY A 113 -15.85 22.17 -7.35
C GLY A 113 -14.44 22.29 -6.77
N VAL A 114 -13.72 21.16 -6.63
CA VAL A 114 -12.33 21.12 -6.14
C VAL A 114 -11.40 20.95 -7.34
N SER A 115 -10.77 22.04 -7.78
CA SER A 115 -9.86 22.03 -8.92
C SER A 115 -8.41 21.76 -8.45
N LEU A 116 -7.92 20.56 -8.73
CA LEU A 116 -6.53 20.12 -8.49
C LEU A 116 -5.94 19.57 -9.77
N THR A 117 -4.63 19.71 -9.93
CA THR A 117 -3.84 19.00 -10.93
C THR A 117 -3.01 17.90 -10.27
N LEU A 118 -2.57 16.91 -11.06
CA LEU A 118 -1.67 15.88 -10.55
C LEU A 118 -0.33 16.46 -10.10
N GLU A 119 0.16 17.50 -10.80
CA GLU A 119 1.40 18.20 -10.45
C GLU A 119 1.31 18.85 -9.06
N GLU A 120 0.20 19.49 -8.75
CA GLU A 120 -0.05 20.08 -7.43
C GLU A 120 -0.09 19.01 -6.32
N VAL A 121 -0.75 17.86 -6.58
CA VAL A 121 -0.77 16.73 -5.64
C VAL A 121 0.63 16.16 -5.43
N MET A 122 1.41 16.04 -6.49
CA MET A 122 2.79 15.53 -6.42
C MET A 122 3.71 16.52 -5.71
N ALA A 123 3.58 17.83 -6.00
CA ALA A 123 4.37 18.88 -5.34
C ALA A 123 4.13 18.91 -3.82
N ALA A 124 2.87 18.80 -3.38
CA ALA A 124 2.51 18.72 -1.96
C ALA A 124 3.13 17.51 -1.23
N ASN A 125 3.71 16.53 -1.95
CA ASN A 125 4.21 15.27 -1.42
C ASN A 125 5.64 14.92 -1.88
N ASP A 126 6.44 15.91 -2.20
CA ASP A 126 7.83 15.75 -2.67
C ASP A 126 7.96 14.78 -3.86
N GLY A 127 6.93 14.70 -4.71
CA GLY A 127 6.91 13.83 -5.90
C GLY A 127 6.80 12.33 -5.64
N ARG A 128 6.61 11.89 -4.40
CA ARG A 128 6.79 10.48 -4.01
C ARG A 128 5.57 9.59 -4.20
N SER A 129 4.37 10.09 -3.97
CA SER A 129 3.13 9.27 -4.00
C SER A 129 1.91 10.13 -4.33
N SER A 130 0.79 9.48 -4.70
CA SER A 130 -0.45 10.18 -5.05
C SER A 130 -1.71 9.38 -4.66
N GLY A 131 -1.72 8.85 -3.44
CA GLY A 131 -2.90 8.25 -2.81
C GLY A 131 -3.82 9.29 -2.19
N ARG A 132 -4.98 8.86 -1.67
CA ARG A 132 -5.98 9.75 -1.02
C ARG A 132 -5.40 10.72 0.02
N PRO A 133 -4.48 10.31 0.92
CA PRO A 133 -3.90 11.22 1.89
C PRO A 133 -3.14 12.39 1.23
N HIS A 134 -2.53 12.14 0.09
CA HIS A 134 -1.77 13.13 -0.65
C HIS A 134 -2.68 14.16 -1.34
N PHE A 135 -3.82 13.70 -1.87
CA PHE A 135 -4.87 14.61 -2.36
C PHE A 135 -5.45 15.46 -1.23
N ALA A 136 -5.74 14.85 -0.08
CA ALA A 136 -6.21 15.58 1.10
C ALA A 136 -5.22 16.66 1.55
N LYS A 137 -3.91 16.35 1.55
CA LYS A 137 -2.85 17.31 1.87
C LYS A 137 -2.82 18.47 0.88
N ALA A 138 -2.85 18.19 -0.42
CA ALA A 138 -2.89 19.22 -1.46
C ALA A 138 -4.13 20.13 -1.34
N MET A 139 -5.30 19.55 -1.04
CA MET A 139 -6.53 20.32 -0.78
C MET A 139 -6.39 21.25 0.42
N LEU A 140 -5.77 20.76 1.51
CA LEU A 140 -5.52 21.56 2.71
C LEU A 140 -4.54 22.72 2.42
N GLU A 141 -3.42 22.45 1.76
CA GLU A 141 -2.41 23.45 1.41
C GLU A 141 -2.96 24.55 0.48
N LYS A 142 -3.94 24.22 -0.35
CA LYS A 142 -4.66 25.17 -1.21
C LYS A 142 -5.85 25.86 -0.53
N GLY A 143 -6.09 25.58 0.74
CA GLY A 143 -7.22 26.16 1.50
C GLY A 143 -8.61 25.72 1.03
N MET A 144 -8.70 24.61 0.30
CA MET A 144 -9.97 24.05 -0.21
C MET A 144 -10.76 23.31 0.89
N VAL A 145 -10.06 22.91 1.93
CA VAL A 145 -10.58 22.31 3.16
C VAL A 145 -9.83 22.85 4.36
N SER A 146 -10.42 22.79 5.54
CA SER A 146 -9.84 23.25 6.79
C SER A 146 -9.00 22.19 7.51
N SER A 147 -9.16 20.92 7.12
CA SER A 147 -8.42 19.79 7.71
C SER A 147 -8.36 18.59 6.76
N ILE A 148 -7.40 17.71 7.02
CA ILE A 148 -7.32 16.39 6.34
C ILE A 148 -8.62 15.58 6.59
N ALA A 149 -9.16 15.61 7.80
CA ALA A 149 -10.41 14.92 8.14
C ALA A 149 -11.57 15.42 7.28
N GLU A 150 -11.73 16.73 7.11
CA GLU A 150 -12.75 17.32 6.24
C GLU A 150 -12.60 16.85 4.78
N ALA A 151 -11.37 16.76 4.26
CA ALA A 151 -11.15 16.26 2.91
C ALA A 151 -11.65 14.83 2.74
N PHE A 152 -11.44 13.97 3.73
CA PHE A 152 -11.95 12.60 3.70
C PHE A 152 -13.47 12.55 3.85
N ASP A 153 -14.04 13.25 4.82
CA ASP A 153 -15.46 13.20 5.12
C ASP A 153 -16.33 13.73 3.97
N ARG A 154 -15.89 14.81 3.32
CA ARG A 154 -16.67 15.46 2.25
C ARG A 154 -16.41 14.89 0.86
N TYR A 155 -15.22 14.31 0.60
CA TYR A 155 -14.80 13.97 -0.75
C TYR A 155 -14.19 12.57 -0.89
N LEU A 156 -13.15 12.24 -0.11
CA LEU A 156 -12.27 11.12 -0.40
C LEU A 156 -12.64 9.80 0.29
N ALA A 157 -13.65 9.80 1.17
CA ALA A 157 -14.16 8.58 1.83
C ALA A 157 -15.69 8.46 1.78
N THR A 158 -16.35 9.19 0.88
CA THR A 158 -17.81 9.10 0.70
C THR A 158 -18.21 7.82 -0.04
N PRO A 159 -19.46 7.32 0.14
CA PRO A 159 -19.97 6.19 -0.63
C PRO A 159 -19.87 6.43 -2.16
N GLU A 160 -20.16 7.65 -2.60
CA GLU A 160 -20.07 8.04 -4.02
C GLU A 160 -18.61 7.95 -4.53
N TYR A 161 -17.63 8.37 -3.72
CA TYR A 161 -16.22 8.23 -4.05
C TYR A 161 -15.85 6.75 -4.26
N PHE A 162 -16.23 5.87 -3.34
CA PHE A 162 -15.92 4.44 -3.45
C PHE A 162 -16.56 3.81 -4.68
N GLN A 163 -17.79 4.21 -5.03
CA GLN A 163 -18.48 3.69 -6.20
C GLN A 163 -17.83 4.14 -7.53
N ARG A 164 -17.39 5.40 -7.62
CA ARG A 164 -16.97 6.03 -8.88
C ARG A 164 -15.48 6.05 -9.13
N VAL A 165 -14.69 6.08 -8.06
CA VAL A 165 -13.24 6.35 -8.13
C VAL A 165 -12.40 5.14 -7.74
N GLU A 166 -12.89 4.32 -6.80
CA GLU A 166 -12.07 3.22 -6.28
C GLU A 166 -11.79 2.17 -7.37
N ARG A 167 -10.62 1.58 -7.30
CA ARG A 167 -10.18 0.55 -8.24
C ARG A 167 -10.69 -0.83 -7.83
N PRO A 168 -10.91 -1.75 -8.79
CA PRO A 168 -11.15 -3.15 -8.46
C PRO A 168 -9.97 -3.70 -7.64
N LYS A 169 -10.29 -4.43 -6.60
CA LYS A 169 -9.34 -5.14 -5.76
C LYS A 169 -9.65 -6.63 -5.80
N PRO A 170 -8.66 -7.51 -5.60
CA PRO A 170 -8.92 -8.94 -5.41
C PRO A 170 -9.71 -9.19 -4.13
N THR A 171 -10.34 -10.34 -4.03
CA THR A 171 -10.83 -10.87 -2.75
C THR A 171 -9.66 -11.27 -1.86
N ALA A 172 -9.92 -11.46 -0.56
CA ALA A 172 -8.92 -12.05 0.35
C ALA A 172 -8.46 -13.43 -0.14
N VAL A 173 -9.41 -14.25 -0.61
CA VAL A 173 -9.13 -15.59 -1.16
C VAL A 173 -8.23 -15.51 -2.39
N GLU A 174 -8.55 -14.65 -3.37
CA GLU A 174 -7.71 -14.46 -4.56
C GLU A 174 -6.31 -13.96 -4.18
N SER A 175 -6.21 -13.09 -3.18
CA SER A 175 -4.92 -12.58 -2.67
C SER A 175 -4.08 -13.71 -2.04
N ILE A 176 -4.69 -14.56 -1.21
CA ILE A 176 -4.05 -15.72 -0.61
C ILE A 176 -3.59 -16.71 -1.68
N GLN A 177 -4.44 -17.01 -2.66
CA GLN A 177 -4.11 -17.92 -3.76
C GLN A 177 -2.95 -17.39 -4.61
N LEU A 178 -2.92 -16.09 -4.90
CA LEU A 178 -1.84 -15.44 -5.64
C LEU A 178 -0.51 -15.54 -4.89
N ILE A 179 -0.50 -15.23 -3.58
CA ILE A 179 0.68 -15.34 -2.72
C ILE A 179 1.20 -16.79 -2.69
N ARG A 180 0.30 -17.77 -2.53
CA ARG A 180 0.66 -19.19 -2.53
C ARG A 180 1.23 -19.66 -3.86
N LYS A 181 0.65 -19.24 -4.99
CA LYS A 181 1.19 -19.54 -6.31
C LYS A 181 2.61 -18.98 -6.50
N ALA A 182 2.86 -17.79 -5.95
CA ALA A 182 4.20 -17.20 -5.95
C ALA A 182 5.16 -17.85 -4.92
N GLY A 183 4.80 -18.99 -4.33
CA GLY A 183 5.64 -19.75 -3.38
C GLY A 183 5.63 -19.20 -1.96
N GLY A 184 4.83 -18.16 -1.68
CA GLY A 184 4.82 -17.48 -0.39
C GLY A 184 3.80 -18.01 0.62
N MET A 185 3.92 -17.53 1.83
CA MET A 185 2.98 -17.70 2.94
C MET A 185 2.11 -16.45 3.10
N ALA A 186 0.79 -16.63 3.16
CA ALA A 186 -0.15 -15.54 3.36
C ALA A 186 -0.44 -15.32 4.85
N VAL A 187 -0.45 -14.06 5.28
CA VAL A 187 -0.72 -13.65 6.67
C VAL A 187 -1.67 -12.45 6.66
N LEU A 188 -2.65 -12.44 7.58
CA LEU A 188 -3.54 -11.31 7.77
C LEU A 188 -2.77 -10.12 8.37
N ALA A 189 -2.78 -8.98 7.69
CA ALA A 189 -2.16 -7.76 8.17
C ALA A 189 -3.00 -7.07 9.26
N HIS A 190 -2.33 -6.46 10.24
CA HIS A 190 -2.91 -5.54 11.24
C HIS A 190 -4.40 -5.80 11.61
N PRO A 191 -4.77 -7.00 12.12
CA PRO A 191 -6.16 -7.41 12.34
C PRO A 191 -6.96 -6.45 13.21
N ALA A 192 -6.32 -5.76 14.15
CA ALA A 192 -6.98 -4.78 15.01
C ALA A 192 -7.57 -3.57 14.23
N LYS A 193 -7.04 -3.25 13.04
CA LYS A 193 -7.59 -2.17 12.19
C LYS A 193 -8.95 -2.52 11.59
N LEU A 194 -9.30 -3.80 11.52
CA LEU A 194 -10.59 -4.25 10.96
C LEU A 194 -11.77 -3.83 11.85
N LYS A 195 -11.54 -3.64 13.16
CA LYS A 195 -12.57 -3.26 14.14
C LYS A 195 -13.79 -4.18 14.11
N LEU A 196 -13.57 -5.47 13.86
CA LEU A 196 -14.61 -6.50 13.83
C LEU A 196 -14.86 -7.05 15.23
N GLU A 197 -16.10 -7.33 15.52
CA GLU A 197 -16.47 -8.14 16.68
C GLU A 197 -15.89 -9.58 16.56
N PRO A 198 -15.59 -10.27 17.67
CA PRO A 198 -14.92 -11.56 17.64
C PRO A 198 -15.59 -12.61 16.74
N ALA A 199 -16.91 -12.65 16.68
CA ALA A 199 -17.64 -13.60 15.84
C ALA A 199 -17.43 -13.30 14.35
N ALA A 200 -17.54 -12.04 13.92
CA ALA A 200 -17.30 -11.62 12.55
C ALA A 200 -15.82 -11.81 12.13
N PHE A 201 -14.89 -11.65 13.08
CA PHE A 201 -13.47 -11.92 12.84
C PHE A 201 -13.20 -13.41 12.62
N LEU A 202 -13.81 -14.30 13.41
CA LEU A 202 -13.70 -15.75 13.21
C LEU A 202 -14.32 -16.20 11.88
N GLU A 203 -15.44 -15.60 11.48
CA GLU A 203 -16.06 -15.84 10.18
C GLU A 203 -15.11 -15.44 9.03
N LEU A 204 -14.48 -14.29 9.13
CA LEU A 204 -13.47 -13.85 8.15
C LEU A 204 -12.29 -14.83 8.04
N LEU A 205 -11.85 -15.45 9.13
CA LEU A 205 -10.74 -16.41 9.14
C LEU A 205 -11.14 -17.80 8.61
N SER A 206 -12.42 -18.09 8.45
CA SER A 206 -12.93 -19.38 7.96
C SER A 206 -13.04 -19.45 6.43
N VAL A 207 -12.71 -18.37 5.73
CA VAL A 207 -12.68 -18.23 4.27
C VAL A 207 -11.27 -18.61 3.76
#